data_ba013df61e91cc8b40544dd0c6e55455
#
_entry.id   ba013df61e91cc8b40544dd0c6e55455
#
_cell.length_a   1.000
_cell.length_b   1.000
_cell.length_c   1.000
_cell.angle_alpha   90.00
_cell.angle_beta   90.00
_cell.angle_gamma   90.00
#
_symmetry.space_group_name_H-M   'P 1'
#
loop_
_entity.id
_entity.type
_entity.pdbx_description
1 polymer ?
#
loop_
_entity_poly.entity_id
_entity_poly.type
_entity_poly.pdbx_seq_one_letter_code
_entity_poly.pdbx_strand_id
1 'polypeptide(L)'
;MNSVHDLGGSEGFGSIHPEPEDIEPIFHNWWEGRVYALVRMLGLFGLWNIDMSRHARERLHPVDYLRNSYYENWLAGLETQLFESGLVTMEELLEGIAKGPAPKELRERVLLPSDVKNTPLVRMSYFRDT
;
A
#
# COMPACT_ATOMS: atom_id res chain seq x y z
N MET A 1 15.75 9.52 -10.49
CA MET A 1 15.93 8.17 -11.03
C MET A 1 14.96 7.99 -12.18
N ASN A 2 15.46 7.60 -13.33
CA ASN A 2 14.60 7.41 -14.51
C ASN A 2 14.07 5.98 -14.51
N SER A 3 12.85 5.81 -14.04
CA SER A 3 12.15 4.52 -14.03
C SER A 3 10.71 4.70 -14.52
N VAL A 4 9.94 3.63 -14.54
CA VAL A 4 8.54 3.65 -15.02
C VAL A 4 7.66 4.62 -14.23
N HIS A 5 7.91 4.79 -12.93
CA HIS A 5 7.13 5.67 -12.04
C HIS A 5 7.27 7.17 -12.38
N ASP A 6 8.31 7.55 -13.11
CA ASP A 6 8.51 8.90 -13.65
C ASP A 6 8.53 8.92 -15.18
N LEU A 7 8.01 7.88 -15.81
CA LEU A 7 7.97 7.67 -17.26
C LEU A 7 9.35 7.76 -17.92
N GLY A 8 10.40 7.35 -17.19
CA GLY A 8 11.78 7.43 -17.66
C GLY A 8 12.31 8.86 -17.79
N GLY A 9 11.67 9.83 -17.13
CA GLY A 9 11.97 11.26 -17.26
C GLY A 9 11.44 11.89 -18.56
N SER A 10 10.52 11.20 -19.24
CA SER A 10 9.92 11.72 -20.48
C SER A 10 8.87 12.80 -20.16
N GLU A 11 8.72 13.76 -21.08
CA GLU A 11 7.81 14.88 -20.98
C GLU A 11 6.85 14.92 -22.20
N GLY A 12 5.88 15.81 -22.18
CA GLY A 12 5.02 16.09 -23.34
C GLY A 12 3.81 15.19 -23.48
N PHE A 13 3.32 14.59 -22.38
CA PHE A 13 2.11 13.74 -22.37
C PHE A 13 0.78 14.50 -22.47
N GLY A 14 0.85 15.82 -22.54
CA GLY A 14 -0.34 16.68 -22.63
C GLY A 14 -0.94 17.03 -21.28
N SER A 15 -2.16 17.57 -21.33
CA SER A 15 -2.88 18.01 -20.12
C SER A 15 -3.46 16.82 -19.35
N ILE A 16 -3.47 16.92 -18.04
CA ILE A 16 -4.20 15.99 -17.15
C ILE A 16 -5.69 16.35 -17.21
N HIS A 17 -6.54 15.34 -17.29
CA HIS A 17 -8.00 15.49 -17.31
C HIS A 17 -8.58 14.74 -16.09
N PRO A 18 -8.51 15.30 -14.85
CA PRO A 18 -9.10 14.67 -13.67
C PRO A 18 -10.63 14.63 -13.80
N GLU A 19 -11.24 13.69 -13.10
CA GLU A 19 -12.69 13.69 -12.91
C GLU A 19 -13.11 14.99 -12.18
N PRO A 20 -14.31 15.53 -12.48
CA PRO A 20 -14.82 16.67 -11.73
C PRO A 20 -14.96 16.35 -10.23
N GLU A 21 -14.48 17.25 -9.38
CA GLU A 21 -14.35 17.04 -7.94
C GLU A 21 -15.70 16.74 -7.24
N ASP A 22 -16.79 17.24 -7.79
CA ASP A 22 -18.15 17.06 -7.28
C ASP A 22 -18.76 15.68 -7.58
N ILE A 23 -18.18 14.94 -8.53
CA ILE A 23 -18.66 13.60 -8.91
C ILE A 23 -17.62 12.51 -8.72
N GLU A 24 -16.36 12.85 -8.47
CA GLU A 24 -15.31 11.87 -8.22
C GLU A 24 -15.59 11.10 -6.93
N PRO A 25 -15.77 9.75 -6.97
CA PRO A 25 -15.97 8.98 -5.77
C PRO A 25 -14.66 8.85 -5.00
N ILE A 26 -14.74 8.74 -3.66
CA ILE A 26 -13.56 8.49 -2.82
C ILE A 26 -12.87 7.18 -3.22
N PHE A 27 -13.65 6.17 -3.58
CA PHE A 27 -13.17 4.89 -4.11
C PHE A 27 -14.08 4.50 -5.29
N HIS A 28 -13.49 4.15 -6.43
CA HIS A 28 -14.22 3.70 -7.60
C HIS A 28 -14.77 2.28 -7.45
N ASN A 29 -14.09 1.47 -6.63
CA ASN A 29 -14.47 0.09 -6.34
C ASN A 29 -14.48 -0.17 -4.84
N TRP A 30 -15.36 -1.05 -4.37
CA TRP A 30 -15.49 -1.39 -2.95
C TRP A 30 -14.22 -1.94 -2.29
N TRP A 31 -13.38 -2.63 -3.06
CA TRP A 31 -12.14 -3.23 -2.56
C TRP A 31 -11.02 -2.19 -2.34
N GLU A 32 -11.06 -1.06 -3.01
CA GLU A 32 -10.06 0.00 -2.91
C GLU A 32 -9.97 0.56 -1.48
N GLY A 33 -11.13 0.76 -0.86
CA GLY A 33 -11.19 1.17 0.54
C GLY A 33 -10.55 0.15 1.50
N ARG A 34 -10.63 -1.14 1.18
CA ARG A 34 -9.96 -2.19 1.96
C ARG A 34 -8.45 -2.16 1.78
N VAL A 35 -7.96 -1.96 0.54
CA VAL A 35 -6.53 -1.79 0.27
C VAL A 35 -5.99 -0.58 1.01
N TYR A 36 -6.67 0.56 0.93
CA TYR A 36 -6.32 1.76 1.68
C TYR A 36 -6.21 1.49 3.17
N ALA A 37 -7.22 0.86 3.76
CA ALA A 37 -7.24 0.54 5.19
C ALA A 37 -6.09 -0.40 5.58
N LEU A 38 -5.84 -1.45 4.80
CA LEU A 38 -4.74 -2.40 5.05
C LEU A 38 -3.37 -1.71 5.01
N VAL A 39 -3.10 -0.92 3.97
CA VAL A 39 -1.83 -0.19 3.84
C VAL A 39 -1.62 0.74 5.04
N ARG A 40 -2.67 1.45 5.46
CA ARG A 40 -2.62 2.37 6.61
C ARG A 40 -2.42 1.63 7.92
N MET A 41 -3.16 0.56 8.17
CA MET A 41 -3.10 -0.21 9.42
C MET A 41 -1.79 -0.97 9.56
N LEU A 42 -1.32 -1.63 8.50
CA LEU A 42 -0.06 -2.38 8.53
C LEU A 42 1.15 -1.45 8.67
N GLY A 43 1.10 -0.24 8.13
CA GLY A 43 2.11 0.80 8.36
C GLY A 43 2.30 1.13 9.86
N LEU A 44 1.26 0.98 10.70
CA LEU A 44 1.35 1.20 12.15
C LEU A 44 2.19 0.15 12.88
N PHE A 45 2.40 -1.02 12.31
CA PHE A 45 3.28 -2.02 12.90
C PHE A 45 4.77 -1.63 12.87
N GLY A 46 5.14 -0.61 12.09
CA GLY A 46 6.51 -0.11 12.02
C GLY A 46 7.48 -1.08 11.33
N LEU A 47 6.97 -1.99 10.49
CA LEU A 47 7.80 -2.93 9.73
C LEU A 47 8.41 -2.26 8.49
N TRP A 48 7.81 -1.18 8.04
CA TRP A 48 8.29 -0.33 6.96
C TRP A 48 7.83 1.12 7.16
N ASN A 49 8.53 2.02 6.54
CA ASN A 49 8.18 3.44 6.51
C ASN A 49 7.54 3.84 5.17
N ILE A 50 7.19 5.13 5.02
CA ILE A 50 6.56 5.64 3.81
C ILE A 50 7.45 5.51 2.57
N ASP A 51 8.76 5.70 2.73
CA ASP A 51 9.70 5.63 1.61
C ASP A 51 9.80 4.17 1.10
N MET A 52 9.87 3.20 2.01
CA MET A 52 9.82 1.78 1.66
C MET A 52 8.51 1.42 0.96
N SER A 53 7.38 1.96 1.43
CA SER A 53 6.06 1.73 0.82
C SER A 53 5.96 2.33 -0.59
N ARG A 54 6.53 3.50 -0.82
CA ARG A 54 6.61 4.09 -2.16
C ARG A 54 7.55 3.29 -3.06
N HIS A 55 8.73 2.97 -2.57
CA HIS A 55 9.72 2.18 -3.31
C HIS A 55 9.17 0.81 -3.73
N ALA A 56 8.39 0.14 -2.89
CA ALA A 56 7.75 -1.13 -3.25
C ALA A 56 6.84 -1.01 -4.49
N ARG A 57 6.15 0.12 -4.65
CA ARG A 57 5.32 0.41 -5.83
C ARG A 57 6.15 0.84 -7.04
N GLU A 58 7.18 1.65 -6.82
CA GLU A 58 8.05 2.18 -7.88
C GLU A 58 8.85 1.11 -8.60
N ARG A 59 9.13 -0.03 -7.93
CA ARG A 59 9.85 -1.17 -8.49
C ARG A 59 8.97 -2.30 -9.02
N LEU A 60 7.68 -2.07 -9.17
CA LEU A 60 6.80 -2.99 -9.88
C LEU A 60 7.28 -3.17 -11.34
N HIS A 61 6.92 -4.31 -11.92
CA HIS A 61 7.23 -4.52 -13.33
C HIS A 61 6.61 -3.38 -14.18
N PRO A 62 7.35 -2.77 -15.11
CA PRO A 62 6.90 -1.59 -15.84
C PRO A 62 5.54 -1.72 -16.51
N VAL A 63 5.24 -2.88 -17.09
CA VAL A 63 3.97 -3.16 -17.74
C VAL A 63 2.82 -3.15 -16.72
N ASP A 64 3.03 -3.75 -15.54
CA ASP A 64 2.02 -3.79 -14.49
C ASP A 64 1.82 -2.40 -13.89
N TYR A 65 2.90 -1.66 -13.61
CA TYR A 65 2.82 -0.30 -13.10
C TYR A 65 1.96 0.62 -13.98
N LEU A 66 2.13 0.54 -15.31
CA LEU A 66 1.41 1.38 -16.27
C LEU A 66 -0.03 0.89 -16.54
N ARG A 67 -0.28 -0.42 -16.43
CA ARG A 67 -1.59 -1.03 -16.70
C ARG A 67 -2.53 -0.94 -15.52
N ASN A 68 -1.99 -1.10 -14.33
CA ASN A 68 -2.75 -1.14 -13.09
C ASN A 68 -3.40 0.22 -12.80
N SER A 69 -4.57 0.17 -12.20
CA SER A 69 -5.17 1.34 -11.54
C SER A 69 -4.36 1.78 -10.32
N TYR A 70 -4.68 2.94 -9.78
CA TYR A 70 -3.99 3.50 -8.62
C TYR A 70 -3.96 2.53 -7.42
N TYR A 71 -5.09 1.96 -7.05
CA TYR A 71 -5.16 1.03 -5.92
C TYR A 71 -4.68 -0.39 -6.24
N GLU A 72 -4.65 -0.81 -7.51
CA GLU A 72 -3.96 -2.05 -7.92
C GLU A 72 -2.45 -1.92 -7.70
N ASN A 73 -1.84 -0.77 -8.01
CA ASN A 73 -0.45 -0.51 -7.69
C ASN A 73 -0.19 -0.47 -6.16
N TRP A 74 -1.15 0.03 -5.38
CA TRP A 74 -1.06 -0.02 -3.92
C TRP A 74 -1.10 -1.45 -3.39
N LEU A 75 -1.99 -2.28 -3.93
CA LEU A 75 -2.12 -3.68 -3.55
C LEU A 75 -0.85 -4.46 -3.89
N ALA A 76 -0.33 -4.33 -5.11
CA ALA A 76 0.89 -5.00 -5.54
C ALA A 76 2.12 -4.58 -4.69
N GLY A 77 2.23 -3.30 -4.35
CA GLY A 77 3.26 -2.82 -3.42
C GLY A 77 3.09 -3.36 -2.00
N LEU A 78 1.86 -3.51 -1.53
CA LEU A 78 1.55 -4.10 -0.23
C LEU A 78 1.92 -5.59 -0.19
N GLU A 79 1.55 -6.37 -1.21
CA GLU A 79 1.91 -7.79 -1.32
C GLU A 79 3.43 -7.99 -1.29
N THR A 80 4.17 -7.13 -2.00
CA THR A 80 5.63 -7.12 -1.97
C THR A 80 6.16 -6.89 -0.54
N GLN A 81 5.63 -5.90 0.17
CA GLN A 81 6.04 -5.59 1.54
C GLN A 81 5.70 -6.70 2.54
N LEU A 82 4.52 -7.30 2.41
CA LEU A 82 4.09 -8.43 3.25
C LEU A 82 5.00 -9.64 3.06
N PHE A 83 5.36 -9.95 1.82
CA PHE A 83 6.30 -11.03 1.51
C PHE A 83 7.70 -10.73 2.03
N GLU A 84 8.26 -9.56 1.75
CA GLU A 84 9.62 -9.18 2.16
C GLU A 84 9.79 -9.04 3.67
N SER A 85 8.74 -8.65 4.38
CA SER A 85 8.73 -8.61 5.84
C SER A 85 8.51 -9.99 6.50
N GLY A 86 8.25 -11.03 5.70
CA GLY A 86 7.98 -12.39 6.20
C GLY A 86 6.63 -12.55 6.89
N LEU A 87 5.70 -11.60 6.72
CA LEU A 87 4.35 -11.68 7.26
C LEU A 87 3.48 -12.68 6.52
N VAL A 88 3.71 -12.82 5.23
CA VAL A 88 2.97 -13.70 4.34
C VAL A 88 3.96 -14.41 3.43
N THR A 89 3.74 -15.68 3.19
CA THR A 89 4.52 -16.45 2.22
C THR A 89 4.00 -16.27 0.81
N MET A 90 4.81 -16.56 -0.19
CA MET A 90 4.37 -16.54 -1.59
C MET A 90 3.23 -17.55 -1.83
N GLU A 91 3.28 -18.70 -1.18
CA GLU A 91 2.22 -19.71 -1.29
C GLU A 91 0.88 -19.18 -0.75
N GLU A 92 0.89 -18.51 0.41
CA GLU A 92 -0.30 -17.89 0.99
C GLU A 92 -0.88 -16.79 0.11
N LEU A 93 -0.03 -15.98 -0.53
CA LEU A 93 -0.47 -14.95 -1.50
C LEU A 93 -1.13 -15.59 -2.73
N LEU A 94 -0.53 -16.65 -3.28
CA LEU A 94 -1.06 -17.31 -4.48
C LEU A 94 -2.35 -18.08 -4.22
N GLU A 95 -2.46 -18.71 -3.05
CA GLU A 95 -3.64 -19.52 -2.70
C GLU A 95 -4.73 -18.69 -2.00
N GLY A 96 -4.40 -17.52 -1.48
CA GLY A 96 -5.31 -16.67 -0.72
C GLY A 96 -5.73 -17.28 0.63
N ILE A 97 -4.95 -18.22 1.17
CA ILE A 97 -5.25 -18.96 2.40
C ILE A 97 -4.05 -18.93 3.32
N ALA A 98 -4.26 -18.50 4.57
CA ALA A 98 -3.23 -18.56 5.59
C ALA A 98 -2.85 -20.02 5.93
N LYS A 99 -1.56 -20.32 5.98
CA LYS A 99 -1.02 -21.66 6.31
C LYS A 99 -0.76 -21.84 7.82
N GLY A 100 -0.83 -20.76 8.57
CA GLY A 100 -0.61 -20.78 10.00
C GLY A 100 -1.09 -19.52 10.71
N PRO A 101 -0.97 -19.45 12.03
CA PRO A 101 -1.30 -18.26 12.78
C PRO A 101 -0.27 -17.15 12.52
N ALA A 102 -0.73 -15.90 12.53
CA ALA A 102 0.18 -14.76 12.49
C ALA A 102 1.25 -14.83 13.59
N PRO A 103 2.46 -14.31 13.37
CA PRO A 103 3.51 -14.23 14.39
C PRO A 103 2.99 -13.65 15.71
N LYS A 104 3.45 -14.19 16.84
CA LYS A 104 2.97 -13.80 18.18
C LYS A 104 3.09 -12.30 18.42
N GLU A 105 4.23 -11.73 18.03
CA GLU A 105 4.55 -10.32 18.20
C GLU A 105 3.55 -9.40 17.49
N LEU A 106 3.01 -9.85 16.37
CA LEU A 106 2.00 -9.11 15.61
C LEU A 106 0.61 -9.28 16.20
N ARG A 107 0.28 -10.49 16.68
CA ARG A 107 -1.02 -10.74 17.35
C ARG A 107 -1.19 -9.89 18.61
N GLU A 108 -0.12 -9.61 19.33
CA GLU A 108 -0.11 -8.76 20.51
C GLU A 108 -0.22 -7.25 20.18
N ARG A 109 -0.03 -6.88 18.91
CA ARG A 109 -0.09 -5.50 18.40
C ARG A 109 -1.33 -5.22 17.55
N VAL A 110 -2.28 -6.15 17.49
CA VAL A 110 -3.51 -5.97 16.74
C VAL A 110 -4.28 -4.76 17.26
N LEU A 111 -4.61 -3.85 16.36
CA LEU A 111 -5.45 -2.70 16.67
C LEU A 111 -6.90 -3.14 16.79
N LEU A 112 -7.49 -2.88 17.93
CA LEU A 112 -8.91 -3.08 18.15
C LEU A 112 -9.69 -1.83 17.67
N PRO A 113 -10.99 -1.95 17.36
CA PRO A 113 -11.82 -0.79 16.99
C PRO A 113 -11.80 0.34 18.02
N SER A 114 -11.60 0.03 19.30
CA SER A 114 -11.42 1.01 20.38
C SER A 114 -10.12 1.80 20.24
N ASP A 115 -9.08 1.19 19.72
CA ASP A 115 -7.75 1.80 19.60
C ASP A 115 -7.71 2.77 18.43
N VAL A 116 -8.47 2.48 17.35
CA VAL A 116 -8.55 3.34 16.16
C VAL A 116 -9.06 4.75 16.51
N LYS A 117 -9.99 4.87 17.45
CA LYS A 117 -10.51 6.17 17.90
C LYS A 117 -9.47 7.00 18.66
N ASN A 118 -8.51 6.36 19.29
CA ASN A 118 -7.52 6.97 20.17
C ASN A 118 -6.12 7.04 19.54
N THR A 119 -5.93 6.38 18.40
CA THR A 119 -4.65 6.42 17.68
C THR A 119 -4.62 7.66 16.81
N PRO A 120 -3.77 8.66 17.13
CA PRO A 120 -3.61 9.79 16.23
C PRO A 120 -3.11 9.28 14.90
N LEU A 121 -3.89 9.45 13.84
CA LEU A 121 -3.50 9.13 12.46
C LEU A 121 -2.17 9.81 12.06
N VAL A 122 -1.72 10.76 12.85
CA VAL A 122 -0.50 11.57 12.67
C VAL A 122 0.74 10.92 13.32
N ARG A 123 0.59 10.02 14.30
CA ARG A 123 1.72 9.30 14.95
C ARG A 123 2.05 7.99 14.26
N MET A 124 2.18 8.03 12.98
CA MET A 124 2.69 6.87 12.27
C MET A 124 4.21 7.02 12.16
N SER A 125 4.93 5.97 12.49
CA SER A 125 6.29 5.70 12.03
C SER A 125 6.43 5.78 10.49
N TYR A 126 5.39 6.27 9.86
CA TYR A 126 5.23 6.58 8.46
C TYR A 126 5.90 7.91 8.10
N PHE A 127 6.14 8.77 9.08
CA PHE A 127 6.87 10.01 8.90
C PHE A 127 8.33 9.78 9.27
N ARG A 128 9.22 10.36 8.49
CA ARG A 128 10.66 10.37 8.81
C ARG A 128 10.83 10.99 10.18
N ASP A 129 11.59 10.34 11.04
CA ASP A 129 12.19 11.04 12.17
C ASP A 129 13.17 12.06 11.59
N THR A 130 12.81 13.33 11.71
CA THR A 130 13.68 14.46 11.31
C THR A 130 14.77 14.67 12.33
#